data_e732a31f3350994ffe2eb476d244cdf2
#
_entry.id   e732a31f3350994ffe2eb476d244cdf2
#
_cell.length_a   1.000
_cell.length_b   1.000
_cell.length_c   1.000
_cell.angle_alpha   90.00
_cell.angle_beta   90.00
_cell.angle_gamma   90.00
#
_symmetry.space_group_name_H-M   'P 1'
#
loop_
_entity.id
_entity.type
_entity.pdbx_description
1 polymer ?
#
loop_
_entity_poly.entity_id
_entity_poly.type
_entity_poly.pdbx_seq_one_letter_code
_entity_poly.pdbx_strand_id
1 'polypeptide(L)'
;MAFKREPMHITLIKPNIGVLADGERYVDAGRMEPLQLGVLAGLTPPSVELSLIDDRCEDVPYDCETDLVAITVETFTARRAYEIAREYRSRKVPVVLGGFHPTLCPEEAQEYADSLVIGDAETVWGDLVEDAASGTLKTCYRGTATGRPQRGGVLPRRDLFAGKGYLPITLAQFGRGCGNACDYCAIGAFSRRCHTVRPVGEVVREIREQGRKLVFFVDDNIVADREAAKELFRALRPLKIKWVSQGTIDMVEDAELMRLMKESGCLGHVIGF
;
A
#
# COMPACT_ATOMS: atom_id res chain seq x y z
N MET A 1 38.04 -16.57 -10.90
CA MET A 1 37.55 -15.40 -10.13
C MET A 1 36.07 -15.29 -10.36
N ALA A 2 35.25 -15.60 -9.38
CA ALA A 2 33.80 -15.38 -9.47
C ALA A 2 33.57 -13.85 -9.40
N PHE A 3 33.10 -13.26 -10.47
CA PHE A 3 32.61 -11.89 -10.45
C PHE A 3 31.48 -11.85 -9.41
N LYS A 4 31.69 -11.10 -8.34
CA LYS A 4 30.65 -10.78 -7.38
C LYS A 4 29.58 -10.00 -8.16
N ARG A 5 28.45 -10.62 -8.48
CA ARG A 5 27.31 -9.92 -9.06
C ARG A 5 26.93 -8.84 -8.08
N GLU A 6 26.82 -7.61 -8.50
CA GLU A 6 26.30 -6.53 -7.67
C GLU A 6 24.90 -6.91 -7.17
N PRO A 7 24.51 -6.50 -5.95
CA PRO A 7 23.16 -6.79 -5.44
C PRO A 7 22.14 -6.20 -6.42
N MET A 8 21.09 -6.97 -6.69
CA MET A 8 19.95 -6.48 -7.48
C MET A 8 19.35 -5.23 -6.85
N HIS A 9 19.07 -4.20 -7.65
CA HIS A 9 18.45 -2.97 -7.21
C HIS A 9 17.03 -2.83 -7.77
N ILE A 10 16.04 -2.61 -6.89
CA ILE A 10 14.65 -2.38 -7.27
C ILE A 10 14.22 -0.97 -6.86
N THR A 11 13.64 -0.23 -7.80
CA THR A 11 13.05 1.07 -7.55
C THR A 11 11.53 0.95 -7.41
N LEU A 12 11.03 1.26 -6.22
CA LEU A 12 9.59 1.31 -5.92
C LEU A 12 9.08 2.73 -6.18
N ILE A 13 8.03 2.89 -6.96
CA ILE A 13 7.53 4.22 -7.35
C ILE A 13 6.06 4.41 -6.98
N LYS A 14 5.77 5.53 -6.31
CA LYS A 14 4.44 6.09 -6.13
C LYS A 14 4.26 7.24 -7.13
N PRO A 15 3.44 7.10 -8.19
CA PRO A 15 3.21 8.17 -9.14
C PRO A 15 2.40 9.31 -8.54
N ASN A 16 2.61 10.52 -9.07
CA ASN A 16 1.73 11.67 -8.90
C ASN A 16 0.48 11.51 -9.79
N ILE A 17 -0.54 12.35 -9.59
CA ILE A 17 -1.69 12.45 -10.52
C ILE A 17 -1.35 13.18 -11.82
N GLY A 18 -0.22 13.82 -11.90
CA GLY A 18 0.25 14.55 -13.07
C GLY A 18 0.47 16.03 -12.80
N VAL A 19 0.47 16.80 -13.86
CA VAL A 19 0.62 18.26 -13.82
C VAL A 19 -0.74 18.95 -13.95
N LEU A 20 -0.87 20.10 -13.31
CA LEU A 20 -2.02 20.98 -13.45
C LEU A 20 -2.05 21.66 -14.85
N ALA A 21 -3.13 22.33 -15.17
CA ALA A 21 -3.31 23.00 -16.44
C ALA A 21 -2.27 24.12 -16.71
N ASP A 22 -1.67 24.68 -15.66
CA ASP A 22 -0.61 25.68 -15.71
C ASP A 22 0.79 25.06 -15.81
N GLY A 23 0.90 23.72 -15.85
CA GLY A 23 2.16 22.99 -15.92
C GLY A 23 2.81 22.70 -14.57
N GLU A 24 2.26 23.22 -13.49
CA GLU A 24 2.75 22.91 -12.14
C GLU A 24 2.40 21.49 -11.72
N ARG A 25 3.30 20.87 -10.95
CA ARG A 25 3.04 19.56 -10.37
C ARG A 25 1.91 19.66 -9.33
N TYR A 26 0.94 18.75 -9.38
CA TYR A 26 -0.05 18.67 -8.32
C TYR A 26 0.63 18.33 -6.99
N VAL A 27 0.60 19.28 -6.07
CA VAL A 27 1.17 19.12 -4.72
C VAL A 27 0.05 18.85 -3.74
N ASP A 28 0.01 17.65 -3.20
CA ASP A 28 -0.84 17.32 -2.07
C ASP A 28 -0.18 17.78 -0.77
N ALA A 29 -0.72 18.83 -0.17
CA ALA A 29 -0.17 19.39 1.07
C ALA A 29 -0.27 18.44 2.27
N GLY A 30 -1.19 17.46 2.21
CA GLY A 30 -1.44 16.48 3.27
C GLY A 30 -0.84 15.10 2.98
N ARG A 31 0.33 15.04 2.34
CA ARG A 31 0.92 13.78 1.89
C ARG A 31 1.11 12.75 2.99
N MET A 32 0.50 11.60 2.81
CA MET A 32 0.70 10.42 3.65
C MET A 32 1.76 9.51 3.01
N GLU A 33 2.52 8.81 3.85
CA GLU A 33 3.51 7.81 3.40
C GLU A 33 2.82 6.70 2.58
N PRO A 34 3.42 6.21 1.47
CA PRO A 34 2.85 5.12 0.67
C PRO A 34 3.05 3.77 1.38
N LEU A 35 2.20 3.48 2.37
CA LEU A 35 2.32 2.31 3.25
C LEU A 35 2.47 1.00 2.48
N GLN A 36 1.76 0.83 1.36
CA GLN A 36 1.82 -0.36 0.51
C GLN A 36 3.24 -0.62 -0.02
N LEU A 37 3.97 0.43 -0.42
CA LEU A 37 5.36 0.28 -0.87
C LEU A 37 6.31 -0.04 0.28
N GLY A 38 6.07 0.53 1.47
CA GLY A 38 6.80 0.16 2.67
C GLY A 38 6.61 -1.31 3.06
N VAL A 39 5.40 -1.86 2.85
CA VAL A 39 5.11 -3.28 3.07
C VAL A 39 5.89 -4.15 2.07
N LEU A 40 5.83 -3.84 0.77
CA LEU A 40 6.60 -4.57 -0.25
C LEU A 40 8.11 -4.52 0.04
N ALA A 41 8.60 -3.35 0.44
CA ALA A 41 10.00 -3.19 0.85
C ALA A 41 10.36 -4.08 2.06
N GLY A 42 9.45 -4.23 3.02
CA GLY A 42 9.62 -5.13 4.16
C GLY A 42 9.65 -6.60 3.77
N LEU A 43 8.94 -6.98 2.71
CA LEU A 43 8.89 -8.34 2.17
C LEU A 43 10.06 -8.63 1.21
N THR A 44 10.79 -7.62 0.77
CA THR A 44 11.93 -7.79 -0.14
C THR A 44 13.12 -8.40 0.60
N PRO A 45 13.78 -9.42 0.03
CA PRO A 45 14.96 -10.02 0.63
C PRO A 45 16.06 -8.99 0.94
N PRO A 46 16.79 -9.13 2.07
CA PRO A 46 17.87 -8.19 2.44
C PRO A 46 19.04 -8.13 1.44
N SER A 47 19.15 -9.10 0.55
CA SER A 47 20.15 -9.13 -0.52
C SER A 47 19.82 -8.24 -1.70
N VAL A 48 18.62 -7.64 -1.72
CA VAL A 48 18.15 -6.72 -2.76
C VAL A 48 18.20 -5.30 -2.23
N GLU A 49 18.84 -4.42 -2.97
CA GLU A 49 18.84 -2.98 -2.67
C GLU A 49 17.53 -2.35 -3.13
N LEU A 50 17.03 -1.40 -2.34
CA LEU A 50 15.77 -0.73 -2.59
C LEU A 50 15.91 0.77 -2.60
N SER A 51 15.33 1.40 -3.62
CA SER A 51 14.99 2.82 -3.63
C SER A 51 13.47 2.99 -3.64
N LEU A 52 12.98 4.02 -2.94
CA LEU A 52 11.58 4.41 -2.98
C LEU A 52 11.49 5.84 -3.46
N ILE A 53 10.78 6.04 -4.56
CA ILE A 53 10.54 7.34 -5.19
C ILE A 53 9.06 7.68 -5.06
N ASP A 54 8.78 8.83 -4.47
CA ASP A 54 7.43 9.39 -4.43
C ASP A 54 7.38 10.61 -5.35
N ASP A 55 6.85 10.42 -6.55
CA ASP A 55 6.74 11.45 -7.59
C ASP A 55 5.87 12.66 -7.15
N ARG A 56 5.20 12.57 -6.00
CA ARG A 56 4.52 13.71 -5.38
C ARG A 56 5.51 14.64 -4.64
N CYS A 57 6.69 14.14 -4.27
CA CYS A 57 7.67 14.83 -3.44
C CYS A 57 8.97 15.15 -4.17
N GLU A 58 9.34 14.34 -5.16
CA GLU A 58 10.64 14.34 -5.80
C GLU A 58 10.52 13.97 -7.28
N ASP A 59 11.55 14.27 -8.07
CA ASP A 59 11.60 13.88 -9.48
C ASP A 59 11.95 12.40 -9.61
N VAL A 60 11.36 11.75 -10.62
CA VAL A 60 11.69 10.37 -10.93
C VAL A 60 13.09 10.31 -11.56
N PRO A 61 14.06 9.60 -10.96
CA PRO A 61 15.45 9.59 -11.40
C PRO A 61 15.65 8.56 -12.52
N TYR A 62 15.37 8.92 -13.75
CA TYR A 62 15.50 8.00 -14.89
C TYR A 62 16.94 7.58 -15.22
N ASP A 63 17.92 8.33 -14.74
CA ASP A 63 19.35 8.07 -15.01
C ASP A 63 20.05 7.23 -13.93
N CYS A 64 19.31 6.86 -12.86
CA CYS A 64 19.84 5.99 -11.82
C CYS A 64 19.80 4.53 -12.25
N GLU A 65 20.84 3.77 -11.90
CA GLU A 65 20.88 2.34 -12.14
C GLU A 65 19.82 1.62 -11.31
N THR A 66 19.02 0.80 -11.98
CA THR A 66 18.01 -0.07 -11.35
C THR A 66 17.73 -1.26 -12.26
N ASP A 67 17.57 -2.44 -11.67
CA ASP A 67 17.33 -3.68 -12.40
C ASP A 67 15.84 -3.94 -12.62
N LEU A 68 14.98 -3.34 -11.80
CA LEU A 68 13.53 -3.47 -11.87
C LEU A 68 12.86 -2.22 -11.32
N VAL A 69 11.81 -1.78 -11.99
CA VAL A 69 10.94 -0.72 -11.50
C VAL A 69 9.56 -1.30 -11.17
N ALA A 70 9.08 -1.08 -9.94
CA ALA A 70 7.75 -1.49 -9.53
C ALA A 70 6.90 -0.26 -9.15
N ILE A 71 5.78 -0.07 -9.85
CA ILE A 71 4.93 1.12 -9.74
C ILE A 71 3.58 0.72 -9.15
N THR A 72 3.18 1.39 -8.05
CA THR A 72 1.82 1.25 -7.52
C THR A 72 0.86 2.20 -8.24
N VAL A 73 -0.25 1.68 -8.78
CA VAL A 73 -1.13 2.45 -9.66
C VAL A 73 -2.57 2.44 -9.15
N GLU A 74 -3.06 3.62 -8.81
CA GLU A 74 -4.49 3.91 -8.67
C GLU A 74 -5.03 4.44 -10.00
N THR A 75 -6.33 4.36 -10.23
CA THR A 75 -6.93 4.78 -11.51
C THR A 75 -6.62 6.23 -11.87
N PHE A 76 -6.63 7.12 -10.90
CA PHE A 76 -6.32 8.54 -11.13
C PHE A 76 -4.82 8.84 -11.33
N THR A 77 -3.93 7.89 -11.05
CA THR A 77 -2.48 8.02 -11.32
C THR A 77 -2.03 7.21 -12.55
N ALA A 78 -2.95 6.48 -13.20
CA ALA A 78 -2.60 5.54 -14.27
C ALA A 78 -1.86 6.21 -15.43
N ARG A 79 -2.33 7.37 -15.90
CA ARG A 79 -1.66 8.12 -16.97
C ARG A 79 -0.20 8.41 -16.64
N ARG A 80 0.06 8.94 -15.44
CA ARG A 80 1.42 9.26 -15.00
C ARG A 80 2.28 8.00 -14.82
N ALA A 81 1.70 6.93 -14.28
CA ALA A 81 2.37 5.63 -14.18
C ALA A 81 2.82 5.11 -15.54
N TYR A 82 1.98 5.24 -16.57
CA TYR A 82 2.31 4.82 -17.93
C TYR A 82 3.40 5.68 -18.59
N GLU A 83 3.43 6.99 -18.31
CA GLU A 83 4.50 7.88 -18.74
C GLU A 83 5.84 7.41 -18.12
N ILE A 84 5.88 7.17 -16.82
CA ILE A 84 7.05 6.66 -16.11
C ILE A 84 7.48 5.29 -16.65
N ALA A 85 6.52 4.38 -16.83
CA ALA A 85 6.79 3.05 -17.36
C ALA A 85 7.40 3.07 -18.75
N ARG A 86 6.87 3.89 -19.67
CA ARG A 86 7.43 4.05 -21.03
C ARG A 86 8.88 4.52 -21.00
N GLU A 87 9.21 5.47 -20.13
CA GLU A 87 10.57 6.02 -20.04
C GLU A 87 11.54 4.95 -19.56
N TYR A 88 11.24 4.20 -18.50
CA TYR A 88 12.10 3.10 -18.04
C TYR A 88 12.23 1.98 -19.08
N ARG A 89 11.13 1.58 -19.72
CA ARG A 89 11.15 0.56 -20.78
C ARG A 89 11.95 0.98 -22.00
N SER A 90 11.93 2.28 -22.36
CA SER A 90 12.77 2.80 -23.45
C SER A 90 14.27 2.66 -23.14
N ARG A 91 14.61 2.64 -21.85
CA ARG A 91 15.97 2.41 -21.33
C ARG A 91 16.27 0.92 -21.08
N LYS A 92 15.35 0.03 -21.45
CA LYS A 92 15.45 -1.43 -21.27
C LYS A 92 15.45 -1.88 -19.81
N VAL A 93 14.90 -1.08 -18.92
CA VAL A 93 14.61 -1.45 -17.53
C VAL A 93 13.22 -2.08 -17.47
N PRO A 94 13.07 -3.32 -16.98
CA PRO A 94 11.79 -3.97 -16.87
C PRO A 94 10.89 -3.24 -15.86
N VAL A 95 9.60 -3.15 -16.18
CA VAL A 95 8.60 -2.47 -15.37
C VAL A 95 7.48 -3.40 -14.95
N VAL A 96 7.16 -3.38 -13.66
CA VAL A 96 6.02 -4.07 -13.04
C VAL A 96 4.99 -3.04 -12.60
N LEU A 97 3.74 -3.21 -13.01
CA LEU A 97 2.61 -2.42 -12.50
C LEU A 97 1.74 -3.25 -11.57
N GLY A 98 1.37 -2.68 -10.43
CA GLY A 98 0.48 -3.30 -9.45
C GLY A 98 -0.45 -2.29 -8.80
N GLY A 99 -1.40 -2.76 -7.99
CA GLY A 99 -2.37 -1.93 -7.29
C GLY A 99 -3.78 -2.00 -7.89
N PHE A 100 -4.61 -1.01 -7.57
CA PHE A 100 -6.02 -1.02 -7.94
C PHE A 100 -6.24 -1.05 -9.44
N HIS A 101 -5.60 -0.13 -10.17
CA HIS A 101 -5.87 0.02 -11.60
C HIS A 101 -5.44 -1.20 -12.43
N PRO A 102 -4.22 -1.74 -12.31
CA PRO A 102 -3.86 -2.96 -13.04
C PRO A 102 -4.70 -4.19 -12.66
N THR A 103 -5.25 -4.21 -11.45
CA THR A 103 -6.14 -5.30 -11.02
C THR A 103 -7.52 -5.21 -11.67
N LEU A 104 -8.06 -4.00 -11.86
CA LEU A 104 -9.40 -3.77 -12.41
C LEU A 104 -9.39 -3.60 -13.93
N CYS A 105 -8.28 -3.13 -14.51
CA CYS A 105 -8.11 -2.87 -15.95
C CYS A 105 -6.80 -3.51 -16.46
N PRO A 106 -6.64 -4.84 -16.34
CA PRO A 106 -5.37 -5.51 -16.65
C PRO A 106 -4.99 -5.46 -18.13
N GLU A 107 -5.95 -5.50 -19.04
CA GLU A 107 -5.70 -5.45 -20.48
C GLU A 107 -5.03 -4.14 -20.88
N GLU A 108 -5.56 -3.00 -20.38
CA GLU A 108 -4.97 -1.69 -20.60
C GLU A 108 -3.57 -1.57 -19.99
N ALA A 109 -3.44 -1.97 -18.71
CA ALA A 109 -2.18 -1.85 -17.98
C ALA A 109 -1.05 -2.68 -18.60
N GLN A 110 -1.39 -3.84 -19.20
CA GLN A 110 -0.40 -4.74 -19.84
C GLN A 110 0.31 -4.11 -21.03
N GLU A 111 -0.30 -3.16 -21.72
CA GLU A 111 0.34 -2.46 -22.85
C GLU A 111 1.56 -1.64 -22.39
N TYR A 112 1.60 -1.23 -21.12
CA TYR A 112 2.60 -0.35 -20.55
C TYR A 112 3.62 -1.04 -19.65
N ALA A 113 3.44 -2.33 -19.36
CA ALA A 113 4.29 -3.06 -18.43
C ALA A 113 4.87 -4.34 -19.02
N ASP A 114 6.02 -4.76 -18.50
CA ASP A 114 6.60 -6.06 -18.79
C ASP A 114 5.95 -7.15 -17.94
N SER A 115 5.43 -6.76 -16.77
CA SER A 115 4.71 -7.63 -15.86
C SER A 115 3.62 -6.89 -15.11
N LEU A 116 2.54 -7.61 -14.76
CA LEU A 116 1.48 -7.11 -13.87
C LEU A 116 1.42 -7.91 -12.58
N VAL A 117 1.07 -7.22 -11.49
CA VAL A 117 0.60 -7.86 -10.25
C VAL A 117 -0.89 -7.58 -10.09
N ILE A 118 -1.69 -8.63 -10.15
CA ILE A 118 -3.15 -8.60 -10.03
C ILE A 118 -3.54 -9.03 -8.61
N GLY A 119 -4.30 -8.20 -7.91
CA GLY A 119 -4.68 -8.44 -6.51
C GLY A 119 -3.58 -8.08 -5.51
N ASP A 120 -3.55 -8.78 -4.37
CA ASP A 120 -2.61 -8.51 -3.29
C ASP A 120 -1.20 -8.99 -3.62
N ALA A 121 -0.25 -8.08 -3.68
CA ALA A 121 1.13 -8.36 -4.07
C ALA A 121 1.89 -9.20 -3.02
N GLU A 122 1.50 -9.13 -1.75
CA GLU A 122 2.23 -9.74 -0.64
C GLU A 122 2.47 -11.25 -0.82
N THR A 123 1.57 -11.95 -1.51
CA THR A 123 1.64 -13.40 -1.70
C THR A 123 2.50 -13.83 -2.89
N VAL A 124 2.84 -12.92 -3.77
CA VAL A 124 3.57 -13.20 -5.02
C VAL A 124 4.84 -12.36 -5.18
N TRP A 125 5.08 -11.43 -4.26
CA TRP A 125 6.20 -10.51 -4.35
C TRP A 125 7.57 -11.22 -4.29
N GLY A 126 7.70 -12.22 -3.42
CA GLY A 126 8.92 -13.02 -3.32
C GLY A 126 9.27 -13.71 -4.64
N ASP A 127 8.30 -14.43 -5.21
CA ASP A 127 8.49 -15.11 -6.50
C ASP A 127 8.82 -14.13 -7.63
N LEU A 128 8.16 -12.96 -7.64
CA LEU A 128 8.44 -11.91 -8.63
C LEU A 128 9.88 -11.41 -8.54
N VAL A 129 10.38 -11.16 -7.33
CA VAL A 129 11.76 -10.71 -7.10
C VAL A 129 12.76 -11.78 -7.52
N GLU A 130 12.50 -13.05 -7.21
CA GLU A 130 13.36 -14.17 -7.62
C GLU A 130 13.38 -14.36 -9.15
N ASP A 131 12.21 -14.29 -9.80
CA ASP A 131 12.10 -14.38 -11.25
C ASP A 131 12.81 -13.19 -11.93
N ALA A 132 12.68 -11.98 -11.39
CA ALA A 132 13.38 -10.80 -11.91
C ALA A 132 14.90 -10.94 -11.78
N ALA A 133 15.41 -11.40 -10.63
CA ALA A 133 16.84 -11.64 -10.42
C ALA A 133 17.41 -12.72 -11.35
N SER A 134 16.57 -13.66 -11.79
CA SER A 134 16.93 -14.74 -12.71
C SER A 134 16.71 -14.39 -14.18
N GLY A 135 16.13 -13.22 -14.49
CA GLY A 135 15.78 -12.82 -15.85
C GLY A 135 14.60 -13.60 -16.45
N THR A 136 13.75 -14.17 -15.59
CA THR A 136 12.59 -15.02 -15.98
C THR A 136 11.26 -14.39 -15.57
N LEU A 137 11.21 -13.07 -15.55
CA LEU A 137 10.02 -12.30 -15.16
C LEU A 137 8.80 -12.74 -15.99
N LYS A 138 7.72 -13.14 -15.31
CA LYS A 138 6.46 -13.54 -15.95
C LYS A 138 5.66 -12.28 -16.33
N THR A 139 4.83 -12.39 -17.34
CA THR A 139 3.96 -11.27 -17.77
C THR A 139 2.88 -10.92 -16.73
N CYS A 140 2.52 -11.86 -15.84
CA CYS A 140 1.51 -11.61 -14.81
C CYS A 140 1.72 -12.51 -13.59
N TYR A 141 1.61 -11.90 -12.41
CA TYR A 141 1.55 -12.55 -11.11
C TYR A 141 0.17 -12.30 -10.51
N ARG A 142 -0.50 -13.37 -10.07
CA ARG A 142 -1.83 -13.25 -9.47
C ARG A 142 -1.76 -13.55 -7.98
N GLY A 143 -1.85 -12.48 -7.19
CA GLY A 143 -1.98 -12.59 -5.75
C GLY A 143 -3.33 -13.17 -5.34
N THR A 144 -3.38 -13.76 -4.16
CA THR A 144 -4.63 -14.31 -3.64
C THR A 144 -5.56 -13.16 -3.25
N ALA A 145 -6.70 -13.04 -3.91
CA ALA A 145 -7.75 -12.07 -3.57
C ALA A 145 -8.49 -12.41 -2.25
N THR A 146 -7.92 -13.27 -1.41
CA THR A 146 -8.51 -13.69 -0.14
C THR A 146 -8.30 -12.67 0.96
N GLY A 147 -7.71 -11.52 0.63
CA GLY A 147 -7.69 -10.35 1.51
C GLY A 147 -6.93 -10.50 2.83
N ARG A 148 -6.37 -11.66 3.18
CA ARG A 148 -5.51 -11.69 4.36
C ARG A 148 -4.25 -10.90 4.05
N PRO A 149 -4.01 -9.77 4.74
CA PRO A 149 -2.74 -9.10 4.67
C PRO A 149 -1.67 -10.06 5.22
N GLN A 150 -1.15 -10.92 4.34
CA GLN A 150 -0.17 -11.93 4.75
C GLN A 150 1.21 -11.26 4.85
N ARG A 151 1.38 -10.49 5.90
CA ARG A 151 2.67 -9.88 6.21
C ARG A 151 3.57 -10.80 7.01
N GLY A 152 3.06 -11.96 7.49
CA GLY A 152 3.84 -12.90 8.31
C GLY A 152 4.59 -12.23 9.47
N GLY A 153 4.02 -11.17 10.07
CA GLY A 153 4.70 -10.35 11.06
C GLY A 153 5.71 -9.34 10.51
N VAL A 154 5.86 -9.22 9.18
CA VAL A 154 6.76 -8.25 8.52
C VAL A 154 6.27 -6.83 8.77
N LEU A 155 7.20 -5.95 9.13
CA LEU A 155 6.95 -4.53 9.33
C LEU A 155 7.28 -3.74 8.06
N PRO A 156 6.52 -2.69 7.76
CA PRO A 156 6.85 -1.79 6.66
C PRO A 156 8.22 -1.12 6.87
N ARG A 157 9.03 -1.04 5.81
CA ARG A 157 10.32 -0.34 5.77
C ARG A 157 10.10 1.17 5.75
N ARG A 158 9.82 1.74 6.92
CA ARG A 158 9.52 3.18 7.06
C ARG A 158 10.76 4.06 7.02
N ASP A 159 11.95 3.49 7.13
CA ASP A 159 13.22 4.16 6.88
C ASP A 159 13.29 4.77 5.47
N LEU A 160 12.67 4.13 4.48
CA LEU A 160 12.57 4.62 3.10
C LEU A 160 11.69 5.88 2.95
N PHE A 161 10.93 6.23 3.97
CA PHE A 161 10.08 7.43 3.99
C PHE A 161 10.79 8.66 4.59
N ALA A 162 11.97 8.48 5.16
CA ALA A 162 12.71 9.54 5.84
C ALA A 162 13.04 10.71 4.89
N GLY A 163 12.86 11.93 5.37
CA GLY A 163 13.22 13.15 4.62
C GLY A 163 12.23 13.57 3.53
N LYS A 164 11.16 12.81 3.27
CA LYS A 164 10.22 13.09 2.16
C LYS A 164 9.05 14.04 2.54
N GLY A 165 9.04 14.58 3.76
CA GLY A 165 8.06 15.59 4.17
C GLY A 165 6.62 15.09 4.35
N TYR A 166 6.45 13.83 4.69
CA TYR A 166 5.14 13.27 5.01
C TYR A 166 4.58 13.80 6.33
N LEU A 167 3.26 13.76 6.47
CA LEU A 167 2.61 14.08 7.73
C LEU A 167 3.15 13.19 8.87
N PRO A 168 3.34 13.74 10.09
CA PRO A 168 3.90 13.02 11.23
C PRO A 168 2.84 12.11 11.90
N ILE A 169 2.12 11.35 11.11
CA ILE A 169 1.12 10.37 11.54
C ILE A 169 1.58 8.95 11.21
N THR A 170 1.16 7.97 11.99
CA THR A 170 1.37 6.56 11.66
C THR A 170 0.22 6.07 10.82
N LEU A 171 0.50 5.58 9.62
CA LEU A 171 -0.47 4.78 8.87
C LEU A 171 -0.38 3.33 9.36
N ALA A 172 -1.52 2.77 9.74
CA ALA A 172 -1.63 1.37 10.13
C ALA A 172 -2.80 0.72 9.37
N GLN A 173 -2.72 -0.56 9.12
CA GLN A 173 -3.80 -1.33 8.55
C GLN A 173 -4.12 -2.50 9.48
N PHE A 174 -5.37 -2.60 9.91
CA PHE A 174 -5.89 -3.73 10.67
C PHE A 174 -6.64 -4.69 9.76
N GLY A 175 -7.60 -4.18 9.00
CA GLY A 175 -8.40 -4.94 8.05
C GLY A 175 -8.18 -4.51 6.60
N ARG A 176 -8.56 -5.38 5.68
CA ARG A 176 -8.56 -5.10 4.23
C ARG A 176 -9.83 -5.64 3.61
N GLY A 177 -10.36 -4.88 2.65
CA GLY A 177 -11.59 -5.19 1.96
C GLY A 177 -12.84 -4.81 2.75
N CYS A 178 -13.99 -5.04 2.14
CA CYS A 178 -15.30 -4.75 2.72
C CYS A 178 -16.33 -5.72 2.15
N GLY A 179 -17.16 -6.31 3.01
CA GLY A 179 -18.23 -7.23 2.60
C GLY A 179 -19.46 -6.55 2.01
N ASN A 180 -19.55 -5.21 2.08
CA ASN A 180 -20.69 -4.46 1.60
C ASN A 180 -20.75 -4.45 0.06
N ALA A 181 -21.97 -4.33 -0.47
CA ALA A 181 -22.25 -4.36 -1.91
C ALA A 181 -22.65 -2.99 -2.47
N CYS A 182 -21.93 -1.94 -2.09
CA CYS A 182 -22.19 -0.58 -2.59
C CYS A 182 -21.88 -0.47 -4.07
N ASP A 183 -22.83 -0.03 -4.88
CA ASP A 183 -22.76 -0.04 -6.35
C ASP A 183 -21.65 0.85 -6.93
N TYR A 184 -21.26 1.89 -6.21
CA TYR A 184 -20.24 2.86 -6.61
C TYR A 184 -18.82 2.50 -6.11
N CYS A 185 -18.67 1.49 -5.24
CA CYS A 185 -17.43 1.24 -4.53
C CYS A 185 -16.54 0.20 -5.22
N ALA A 186 -15.36 0.62 -5.64
CA ALA A 186 -14.38 -0.27 -6.26
C ALA A 186 -13.77 -1.30 -5.29
N ILE A 187 -13.85 -1.08 -3.97
CA ILE A 187 -13.33 -2.01 -2.95
C ILE A 187 -14.00 -3.37 -3.06
N GLY A 188 -15.34 -3.40 -3.26
CA GLY A 188 -16.07 -4.64 -3.44
C GLY A 188 -15.63 -5.45 -4.66
N ALA A 189 -15.29 -4.76 -5.75
CA ALA A 189 -14.76 -5.39 -6.97
C ALA A 189 -13.32 -5.91 -6.76
N PHE A 190 -12.46 -5.10 -6.15
CA PHE A 190 -11.08 -5.46 -5.86
C PHE A 190 -10.97 -6.62 -4.88
N SER A 191 -11.64 -6.53 -3.73
CA SER A 191 -11.58 -7.52 -2.64
C SER A 191 -12.50 -8.72 -2.87
N ARG A 192 -13.29 -8.74 -3.96
CA ARG A 192 -14.36 -9.74 -4.20
C ARG A 192 -15.32 -9.85 -3.01
N ARG A 193 -15.63 -8.73 -2.37
CA ARG A 193 -16.45 -8.63 -1.15
C ARG A 193 -15.93 -9.47 0.02
N CYS A 194 -14.64 -9.77 0.03
CA CYS A 194 -14.00 -10.40 1.18
C CYS A 194 -13.48 -9.32 2.13
N HIS A 195 -13.59 -9.58 3.42
CA HIS A 195 -12.95 -8.79 4.48
C HIS A 195 -12.10 -9.72 5.33
N THR A 196 -10.93 -9.26 5.69
CA THR A 196 -10.01 -10.01 6.57
C THR A 196 -9.26 -9.06 7.48
N VAL A 197 -8.84 -9.57 8.63
CA VAL A 197 -8.10 -8.80 9.63
C VAL A 197 -6.74 -9.43 9.93
N ARG A 198 -5.81 -8.59 10.32
CA ARG A 198 -4.51 -8.98 10.84
C ARG A 198 -4.63 -9.34 12.32
N PRO A 199 -3.74 -10.19 12.87
CA PRO A 199 -3.65 -10.41 14.29
C PRO A 199 -3.46 -9.09 15.05
N VAL A 200 -4.31 -8.83 16.05
CA VAL A 200 -4.29 -7.58 16.84
C VAL A 200 -2.91 -7.30 17.43
N GLY A 201 -2.21 -8.34 17.90
CA GLY A 201 -0.87 -8.22 18.48
C GLY A 201 0.17 -7.66 17.50
N GLU A 202 0.07 -7.98 16.21
CA GLU A 202 0.96 -7.44 15.17
C GLU A 202 0.71 -5.95 14.94
N VAL A 203 -0.55 -5.55 14.86
CA VAL A 203 -0.94 -4.15 14.68
C VAL A 203 -0.49 -3.30 15.87
N VAL A 204 -0.70 -3.79 17.09
CA VAL A 204 -0.25 -3.12 18.32
C VAL A 204 1.26 -2.98 18.36
N ARG A 205 2.02 -4.01 17.95
CA ARG A 205 3.48 -3.96 17.86
C ARG A 205 3.93 -2.90 16.87
N GLU A 206 3.37 -2.90 15.65
CA GLU A 206 3.68 -1.93 14.61
C GLU A 206 3.47 -0.47 15.10
N ILE A 207 2.35 -0.20 15.75
CA ILE A 207 2.04 1.13 16.30
C ILE A 207 3.03 1.54 17.39
N ARG A 208 3.39 0.61 18.30
CA ARG A 208 4.37 0.88 19.36
C ARG A 208 5.75 1.23 18.81
N GLU A 209 6.22 0.48 17.82
CA GLU A 209 7.54 0.71 17.21
C GLU A 209 7.63 2.06 16.52
N GLN A 210 6.51 2.57 15.97
CA GLN A 210 6.46 3.91 15.41
C GLN A 210 6.51 5.03 16.46
N GLY A 211 6.01 4.79 17.66
CA GLY A 211 6.04 5.73 18.77
C GLY A 211 5.22 7.02 18.59
N ARG A 212 4.57 7.22 17.45
CA ARG A 212 3.72 8.38 17.17
C ARG A 212 2.39 8.29 17.91
N LYS A 213 1.83 9.43 18.30
CA LYS A 213 0.58 9.49 19.06
C LYS A 213 -0.68 9.61 18.22
N LEU A 214 -0.54 9.93 16.94
CA LEU A 214 -1.65 9.99 16.00
C LEU A 214 -1.51 8.86 14.97
N VAL A 215 -2.58 8.07 14.84
CA VAL A 215 -2.66 6.93 13.94
C VAL A 215 -3.84 7.12 12.98
N PHE A 216 -3.62 6.88 11.70
CA PHE A 216 -4.67 6.73 10.73
C PHE A 216 -4.73 5.26 10.28
N PHE A 217 -5.83 4.59 10.62
CA PHE A 217 -6.10 3.25 10.10
C PHE A 217 -6.61 3.37 8.67
N VAL A 218 -5.83 2.86 7.72
CA VAL A 218 -6.14 2.92 6.28
C VAL A 218 -7.08 1.79 5.82
N ASP A 219 -7.85 1.27 6.74
CA ASP A 219 -8.84 0.21 6.50
C ASP A 219 -9.98 0.72 5.62
N ASP A 220 -10.49 -0.10 4.72
CA ASP A 220 -11.65 0.23 3.90
C ASP A 220 -12.94 0.33 4.75
N ASN A 221 -13.01 -0.48 5.81
CA ASN A 221 -14.06 -0.45 6.83
C ASN A 221 -13.53 -1.15 8.09
N ILE A 222 -13.07 -0.37 9.07
CA ILE A 222 -12.45 -0.91 10.30
C ILE A 222 -13.43 -1.69 11.17
N VAL A 223 -14.73 -1.48 10.98
CA VAL A 223 -15.81 -2.12 11.75
C VAL A 223 -16.52 -3.22 10.97
N ALA A 224 -16.00 -3.65 9.84
CA ALA A 224 -16.61 -4.69 9.01
C ALA A 224 -16.73 -6.04 9.76
N ASP A 225 -15.76 -6.36 10.63
CA ASP A 225 -15.86 -7.42 11.63
C ASP A 225 -15.91 -6.75 13.01
N ARG A 226 -17.12 -6.64 13.58
CA ARG A 226 -17.36 -5.91 14.83
C ARG A 226 -16.63 -6.53 16.02
N GLU A 227 -16.56 -7.86 16.11
CA GLU A 227 -15.89 -8.51 17.24
C GLU A 227 -14.37 -8.36 17.17
N ALA A 228 -13.78 -8.52 15.98
CA ALA A 228 -12.37 -8.26 15.78
C ALA A 228 -12.02 -6.77 16.02
N ALA A 229 -12.89 -5.84 15.62
CA ALA A 229 -12.72 -4.41 15.89
C ALA A 229 -12.76 -4.11 17.41
N LYS A 230 -13.69 -4.72 18.16
CA LYS A 230 -13.74 -4.59 19.62
C LYS A 230 -12.47 -5.12 20.29
N GLU A 231 -11.92 -6.23 19.80
CA GLU A 231 -10.64 -6.77 20.29
C GLU A 231 -9.50 -5.77 20.05
N LEU A 232 -9.40 -5.23 18.84
CA LEU A 232 -8.42 -4.20 18.50
C LEU A 232 -8.57 -2.99 19.44
N PHE A 233 -9.77 -2.44 19.60
CA PHE A 233 -9.97 -1.23 20.39
C PHE A 233 -9.64 -1.44 21.88
N ARG A 234 -9.93 -2.62 22.44
CA ARG A 234 -9.46 -2.98 23.78
C ARG A 234 -7.94 -2.97 23.88
N ALA A 235 -7.26 -3.51 22.87
CA ALA A 235 -5.79 -3.59 22.84
C ALA A 235 -5.11 -2.23 22.60
N LEU A 236 -5.78 -1.27 21.96
CA LEU A 236 -5.26 0.09 21.74
C LEU A 236 -5.31 0.97 23.01
N ARG A 237 -6.22 0.73 23.97
CA ARG A 237 -6.41 1.56 25.17
C ARG A 237 -5.11 1.87 25.93
N PRO A 238 -4.23 0.89 26.23
CA PRO A 238 -2.99 1.15 26.97
C PRO A 238 -1.97 1.96 26.19
N LEU A 239 -2.09 2.09 24.86
CA LEU A 239 -1.17 2.86 24.04
C LEU A 239 -1.38 4.37 24.16
N LYS A 240 -2.54 4.81 24.65
CA LYS A 240 -2.90 6.24 24.81
C LYS A 240 -2.67 7.05 23.54
N ILE A 241 -2.98 6.46 22.40
CA ILE A 241 -2.94 7.11 21.09
C ILE A 241 -4.24 7.81 20.78
N LYS A 242 -4.21 8.65 19.74
CA LYS A 242 -5.40 9.16 19.06
C LYS A 242 -5.44 8.56 17.66
N TRP A 243 -6.63 8.20 17.19
CA TRP A 243 -6.74 7.57 15.89
C TRP A 243 -8.02 7.97 15.14
N VAL A 244 -7.94 7.86 13.83
CA VAL A 244 -9.04 8.04 12.87
C VAL A 244 -9.04 6.88 11.89
N SER A 245 -10.17 6.60 11.24
CA SER A 245 -10.30 5.59 10.21
C SER A 245 -11.53 5.83 9.34
N GLN A 246 -11.90 4.84 8.53
CA GLN A 246 -13.14 4.78 7.77
C GLN A 246 -14.03 3.66 8.34
N GLY A 247 -15.33 3.85 8.24
CA GLY A 247 -16.30 2.86 8.72
C GLY A 247 -17.68 3.12 8.15
N THR A 248 -18.60 2.20 8.40
CA THR A 248 -20.00 2.31 7.99
C THR A 248 -20.86 2.85 9.14
N ILE A 249 -21.91 3.61 8.78
CA ILE A 249 -22.77 4.32 9.77
C ILE A 249 -23.49 3.36 10.74
N ASP A 250 -23.76 2.14 10.33
CA ASP A 250 -24.42 1.12 11.13
C ASP A 250 -23.66 0.73 12.43
N MET A 251 -22.38 1.15 12.54
CA MET A 251 -21.61 1.00 13.78
C MET A 251 -22.27 1.65 15.00
N VAL A 252 -23.08 2.70 14.81
CA VAL A 252 -23.74 3.44 15.89
C VAL A 252 -24.78 2.59 16.64
N GLU A 253 -25.25 1.51 16.04
CA GLU A 253 -26.21 0.58 16.64
C GLU A 253 -25.58 -0.31 17.73
N ASP A 254 -24.23 -0.44 17.74
CA ASP A 254 -23.49 -1.24 18.72
C ASP A 254 -22.92 -0.33 19.82
N ALA A 255 -23.65 -0.21 20.93
CA ALA A 255 -23.28 0.64 22.06
C ALA A 255 -21.92 0.24 22.70
N GLU A 256 -21.57 -1.05 22.70
CA GLU A 256 -20.28 -1.51 23.22
C GLU A 256 -19.14 -1.08 22.29
N LEU A 257 -19.30 -1.26 20.98
CA LEU A 257 -18.35 -0.84 19.98
C LEU A 257 -18.07 0.67 20.11
N MET A 258 -19.12 1.50 20.16
CA MET A 258 -19.03 2.95 20.31
C MET A 258 -18.28 3.37 21.59
N ARG A 259 -18.56 2.69 22.71
CA ARG A 259 -17.84 2.93 23.97
C ARG A 259 -16.36 2.58 23.85
N LEU A 260 -16.01 1.42 23.28
CA LEU A 260 -14.64 0.98 23.09
C LEU A 260 -13.85 1.90 22.12
N MET A 261 -14.49 2.38 21.07
CA MET A 261 -13.90 3.39 20.15
C MET A 261 -13.50 4.65 20.93
N LYS A 262 -14.42 5.21 21.73
CA LYS A 262 -14.13 6.39 22.57
C LYS A 262 -12.99 6.12 23.54
N GLU A 263 -13.03 5.01 24.26
CA GLU A 263 -12.02 4.63 25.26
C GLU A 263 -10.63 4.37 24.66
N SER A 264 -10.56 3.88 23.42
CA SER A 264 -9.31 3.63 22.72
C SER A 264 -8.70 4.87 22.06
N GLY A 265 -9.39 6.01 22.09
CA GLY A 265 -8.89 7.29 21.61
C GLY A 265 -9.31 7.66 20.20
N CYS A 266 -10.39 7.08 19.68
CA CYS A 266 -10.99 7.47 18.41
C CYS A 266 -11.37 8.96 18.40
N LEU A 267 -10.94 9.67 17.35
CA LEU A 267 -11.30 11.07 17.10
C LEU A 267 -12.49 11.19 16.13
N GLY A 268 -12.69 10.20 15.29
CA GLY A 268 -13.76 10.18 14.30
C GLY A 268 -13.51 9.20 13.17
N HIS A 269 -14.50 9.10 12.30
CA HIS A 269 -14.48 8.27 11.09
C HIS A 269 -14.86 9.06 9.86
N VAL A 270 -14.28 8.68 8.73
CA VAL A 270 -14.82 9.03 7.42
C VAL A 270 -15.94 8.04 7.11
N ILE A 271 -17.14 8.55 6.85
CA ILE A 271 -18.33 7.75 6.56
C ILE A 271 -18.92 8.25 5.25
N GLY A 272 -19.13 7.33 4.30
CA GLY A 272 -19.91 7.59 3.09
C GLY A 272 -21.41 7.42 3.37
N PHE A 273 -22.24 8.28 2.76
CA PHE A 273 -23.69 8.23 2.83
C PHE A 273 -24.29 7.87 1.49
#